data_e0f341665707498f9b6eef5264748370
#
_entry.id   e0f341665707498f9b6eef5264748370
#
_cell.length_a   1.000
_cell.length_b   1.000
_cell.length_c   1.000
_cell.angle_alpha   90.00
_cell.angle_beta   90.00
_cell.angle_gamma   90.00
#
_symmetry.space_group_name_H-M   'P 1'
#
loop_
_entity.id
_entity.type
_entity.pdbx_description
1 polymer ?
#
loop_
_entity_poly.entity_id
_entity_poly.type
_entity_poly.pdbx_seq_one_letter_code
_entity_poly.pdbx_strand_id
1 'polypeptide(L)'
;VTTECVGIFDADFVPAPDFLRRVMPHFNGDPRVALVQTRWAHLNVDYNLLTRAQALAMDQHFAIEQVARSRGTLPMSMNGTGGVWRRQTIEEAGGWSADTLTEDLDLSYRAFLKGWRFRYVVYVAVPGEVPPQLTAYKVQQARWAKGSTQCLLKHAGPLLRSNLNPLQKWMGILHLGQYAIQPFVLLLFLVTPPILLTDMLSQLPLGPLGIAGLAPPIFMAMGQAALYPDWWRRLLYFPVLILIGTGMMLSNSRAVFE
;
A
#
# COMPACT_ATOMS: atom_id res chain seq x y z
N VAL A 1 22.29 -11.86 -16.17
CA VAL A 1 22.20 -10.39 -16.26
C VAL A 1 23.35 -9.82 -15.46
N THR A 2 24.20 -8.99 -16.09
CA THR A 2 25.42 -8.42 -15.46
C THR A 2 25.23 -6.97 -14.97
N THR A 3 24.01 -6.44 -15.02
CA THR A 3 23.69 -5.05 -14.64
C THR A 3 23.67 -4.86 -13.11
N GLU A 4 24.04 -3.66 -12.64
CA GLU A 4 24.03 -3.31 -11.22
C GLU A 4 22.62 -3.10 -10.68
N CYS A 5 21.70 -2.65 -11.52
CA CYS A 5 20.31 -2.36 -11.17
C CYS A 5 19.33 -3.06 -12.10
N VAL A 6 18.14 -3.37 -11.57
CA VAL A 6 17.04 -4.04 -12.28
C VAL A 6 15.78 -3.21 -12.11
N GLY A 7 15.25 -2.69 -13.22
CA GLY A 7 13.93 -2.03 -13.26
C GLY A 7 12.83 -3.06 -13.49
N ILE A 8 11.72 -2.93 -12.78
CA ILE A 8 10.57 -3.86 -12.87
C ILE A 8 9.34 -3.06 -13.24
N PHE A 9 8.68 -3.51 -14.33
CA PHE A 9 7.45 -2.89 -14.84
C PHE A 9 6.48 -3.99 -15.27
N ASP A 10 5.24 -3.87 -14.84
CA ASP A 10 4.13 -4.65 -15.38
C ASP A 10 3.83 -4.19 -16.82
N ALA A 11 3.24 -5.08 -17.62
CA ALA A 11 3.04 -4.85 -19.06
C ALA A 11 2.10 -3.67 -19.38
N ASP A 12 1.26 -3.27 -18.43
CA ASP A 12 0.31 -2.16 -18.52
C ASP A 12 0.86 -0.83 -17.98
N PHE A 13 2.14 -0.81 -17.51
CA PHE A 13 2.80 0.40 -17.02
C PHE A 13 3.68 1.04 -18.09
N VAL A 14 3.56 2.35 -18.26
CA VAL A 14 4.24 3.12 -19.31
C VAL A 14 5.18 4.16 -18.67
N PRO A 15 6.45 3.80 -18.36
CA PRO A 15 7.42 4.76 -17.86
C PRO A 15 7.77 5.79 -18.93
N ALA A 16 8.00 7.04 -18.51
CA ALA A 16 8.49 8.09 -19.41
C ALA A 16 9.89 7.77 -19.94
N PRO A 17 10.27 8.22 -21.16
CA PRO A 17 11.58 7.93 -21.77
C PRO A 17 12.79 8.36 -20.90
N ASP A 18 12.62 9.36 -20.05
CA ASP A 18 13.63 9.89 -19.13
C ASP A 18 13.61 9.22 -17.74
N PHE A 19 12.80 8.18 -17.55
CA PHE A 19 12.60 7.51 -16.25
C PHE A 19 13.91 7.14 -15.57
N LEU A 20 14.79 6.42 -16.24
CA LEU A 20 16.07 6.00 -15.66
C LEU A 20 16.95 7.19 -15.30
N ARG A 21 16.98 8.24 -16.15
CA ARG A 21 17.75 9.46 -15.90
C ARG A 21 17.30 10.15 -14.60
N ARG A 22 16.01 10.07 -14.28
CA ARG A 22 15.42 10.68 -13.07
C ARG A 22 15.56 9.80 -11.83
N VAL A 23 15.62 8.48 -11.98
CA VAL A 23 15.62 7.51 -10.87
C VAL A 23 17.04 7.13 -10.43
N MET A 24 17.96 6.88 -11.38
CA MET A 24 19.31 6.39 -11.07
C MET A 24 20.13 7.29 -10.14
N PRO A 25 20.03 8.64 -10.19
CA PRO A 25 20.76 9.50 -9.26
C PRO A 25 20.43 9.26 -7.76
N HIS A 26 19.26 8.68 -7.45
CA HIS A 26 18.87 8.37 -6.09
C HIS A 26 19.63 7.18 -5.46
N PHE A 27 20.38 6.42 -6.24
CA PHE A 27 21.31 5.41 -5.76
C PHE A 27 22.69 5.98 -5.39
N ASN A 28 23.00 7.19 -5.87
CA ASN A 28 24.29 7.83 -5.62
C ASN A 28 24.39 8.31 -4.16
N GLY A 29 25.58 8.20 -3.60
CA GLY A 29 25.90 8.72 -2.27
C GLY A 29 25.46 7.83 -1.09
N ASP A 30 24.66 6.79 -1.31
CA ASP A 30 24.32 5.81 -0.29
C ASP A 30 24.30 4.39 -0.88
N PRO A 31 25.37 3.60 -0.64
CA PRO A 31 25.47 2.23 -1.15
C PRO A 31 24.43 1.26 -0.53
N ARG A 32 23.78 1.67 0.56
CA ARG A 32 22.71 0.90 1.21
C ARG A 32 21.32 1.14 0.62
N VAL A 33 21.18 1.97 -0.40
CA VAL A 33 19.90 2.10 -1.12
C VAL A 33 19.69 0.84 -1.97
N ALA A 34 18.68 0.08 -1.58
CA ALA A 34 18.27 -1.17 -2.22
C ALA A 34 17.31 -0.94 -3.37
N LEU A 35 16.31 -0.11 -3.13
CA LEU A 35 15.16 0.14 -3.99
C LEU A 35 14.89 1.63 -4.10
N VAL A 36 14.66 2.08 -5.31
CA VAL A 36 14.03 3.37 -5.59
C VAL A 36 12.67 3.07 -6.21
N GLN A 37 11.61 3.29 -5.42
CA GLN A 37 10.21 3.15 -5.85
C GLN A 37 9.69 4.50 -6.32
N THR A 38 8.93 4.49 -7.42
CA THR A 38 8.27 5.68 -7.96
C THR A 38 6.76 5.64 -7.74
N ARG A 39 6.08 6.76 -7.99
CA ARG A 39 4.64 6.88 -7.82
C ARG A 39 3.89 6.24 -8.99
N TRP A 40 2.84 5.49 -8.70
CA TRP A 40 1.89 5.11 -9.73
C TRP A 40 1.01 6.30 -10.11
N ALA A 41 0.68 6.39 -11.37
CA ALA A 41 -0.38 7.23 -11.91
C ALA A 41 -1.36 6.34 -12.67
N HIS A 42 -2.52 6.88 -13.04
CA HIS A 42 -3.62 6.07 -13.55
C HIS A 42 -4.00 6.51 -14.97
N LEU A 43 -3.82 5.61 -15.95
CA LEU A 43 -4.13 5.88 -17.37
C LEU A 43 -5.64 5.98 -17.62
N ASN A 44 -6.41 5.11 -16.96
CA ASN A 44 -7.84 4.95 -17.18
C ASN A 44 -8.71 5.51 -16.04
N VAL A 45 -8.22 6.53 -15.29
CA VAL A 45 -8.92 7.09 -14.13
C VAL A 45 -10.35 7.52 -14.45
N ASP A 46 -10.58 8.09 -15.63
CA ASP A 46 -11.87 8.64 -16.05
C ASP A 46 -12.82 7.62 -16.70
N TYR A 47 -12.44 6.35 -16.75
CA TYR A 47 -13.23 5.31 -17.41
C TYR A 47 -14.60 5.07 -16.74
N ASN A 48 -14.63 4.98 -15.40
CA ASN A 48 -15.88 4.83 -14.64
C ASN A 48 -15.71 5.24 -13.17
N LEU A 49 -16.79 5.13 -12.37
CA LEU A 49 -16.77 5.45 -10.94
C LEU A 49 -15.83 4.54 -10.13
N LEU A 50 -15.70 3.27 -10.51
CA LEU A 50 -14.80 2.32 -9.84
C LEU A 50 -13.34 2.72 -10.03
N THR A 51 -12.93 3.10 -11.25
CA THR A 51 -11.55 3.52 -11.53
C THR A 51 -11.20 4.82 -10.81
N ARG A 52 -12.14 5.77 -10.73
CA ARG A 52 -11.97 7.02 -9.96
C ARG A 52 -11.84 6.78 -8.46
N ALA A 53 -12.65 5.88 -7.90
CA ALA A 53 -12.57 5.53 -6.48
C ALA A 53 -11.25 4.80 -6.14
N GLN A 54 -10.78 3.90 -7.02
CA GLN A 54 -9.47 3.24 -6.86
C GLN A 54 -8.33 4.25 -6.90
N ALA A 55 -8.33 5.16 -7.88
CA ALA A 55 -7.32 6.21 -7.99
C ALA A 55 -7.26 7.07 -6.71
N LEU A 56 -8.42 7.46 -6.15
CA LEU A 56 -8.51 8.21 -4.90
C LEU A 56 -7.80 7.49 -3.74
N ALA A 57 -8.02 6.18 -3.58
CA ALA A 57 -7.40 5.39 -2.54
C ALA A 57 -5.88 5.23 -2.76
N MET A 58 -5.48 4.93 -4.00
CA MET A 58 -4.07 4.70 -4.34
C MET A 58 -3.26 6.00 -4.27
N ASP A 59 -3.82 7.13 -4.66
CA ASP A 59 -3.16 8.43 -4.54
C ASP A 59 -2.81 8.78 -3.09
N GLN A 60 -3.69 8.46 -2.12
CA GLN A 60 -3.39 8.63 -0.69
C GLN A 60 -2.20 7.75 -0.27
N HIS A 61 -2.17 6.49 -0.69
CA HIS A 61 -1.06 5.59 -0.41
C HIS A 61 0.26 6.16 -0.97
N PHE A 62 0.26 6.58 -2.23
CA PHE A 62 1.47 7.05 -2.91
C PHE A 62 1.91 8.47 -2.49
N ALA A 63 0.98 9.41 -2.30
CA ALA A 63 1.33 10.79 -1.97
C ALA A 63 1.64 11.01 -0.49
N ILE A 64 1.06 10.22 0.41
CA ILE A 64 1.21 10.41 1.85
C ILE A 64 1.98 9.25 2.48
N GLU A 65 1.48 8.02 2.38
CA GLU A 65 2.03 6.89 3.12
C GLU A 65 3.46 6.54 2.67
N GLN A 66 3.68 6.32 1.39
CA GLN A 66 5.01 5.97 0.86
C GLN A 66 6.04 7.08 1.10
N VAL A 67 5.63 8.35 0.99
CA VAL A 67 6.48 9.50 1.30
C VAL A 67 6.87 9.50 2.78
N ALA A 68 5.90 9.30 3.68
CA ALA A 68 6.15 9.25 5.12
C ALA A 68 7.06 8.08 5.50
N ARG A 69 6.84 6.89 4.95
CA ARG A 69 7.68 5.70 5.18
C ARG A 69 9.11 5.92 4.72
N SER A 70 9.29 6.43 3.52
CA SER A 70 10.63 6.69 2.96
C SER A 70 11.39 7.74 3.76
N ARG A 71 10.74 8.87 4.10
CA ARG A 71 11.38 9.95 4.88
C ARG A 71 11.63 9.58 6.33
N GLY A 72 10.74 8.78 6.92
CA GLY A 72 10.85 8.28 8.29
C GLY A 72 11.76 7.06 8.44
N THR A 73 12.41 6.58 7.36
CA THR A 73 13.18 5.33 7.36
C THR A 73 12.39 4.14 7.94
N LEU A 74 11.08 4.13 7.71
CA LEU A 74 10.18 3.07 8.15
C LEU A 74 10.20 1.90 7.16
N PRO A 75 9.78 0.69 7.59
CA PRO A 75 9.58 -0.42 6.67
C PRO A 75 8.67 -0.01 5.51
N MET A 76 9.15 -0.19 4.29
CA MET A 76 8.49 0.15 3.04
C MET A 76 8.64 -1.02 2.07
N SER A 77 7.72 -1.20 1.16
CA SER A 77 7.80 -2.24 0.14
C SER A 77 7.86 -1.66 -1.27
N MET A 78 8.39 -2.45 -2.19
CA MET A 78 8.03 -2.33 -3.59
C MET A 78 6.53 -2.57 -3.75
N ASN A 79 5.94 -1.91 -4.73
CA ASN A 79 4.51 -2.05 -5.06
C ASN A 79 4.30 -2.92 -6.32
N GLY A 80 5.12 -3.96 -6.52
CA GLY A 80 5.09 -4.86 -7.67
C GLY A 80 5.76 -4.26 -8.92
N THR A 81 5.57 -2.97 -9.19
CA THR A 81 5.99 -2.32 -10.44
C THR A 81 6.45 -0.88 -10.23
N GLY A 82 7.08 -0.28 -11.25
CA GLY A 82 7.54 1.11 -11.20
C GLY A 82 8.69 1.36 -10.23
N GLY A 83 9.51 0.35 -9.97
CA GLY A 83 10.66 0.43 -9.09
C GLY A 83 11.95 -0.08 -9.72
N VAL A 84 13.07 0.41 -9.21
CA VAL A 84 14.42 -0.03 -9.60
C VAL A 84 15.13 -0.59 -8.38
N TRP A 85 15.56 -1.84 -8.46
CA TRP A 85 16.31 -2.53 -7.42
C TRP A 85 17.82 -2.50 -7.70
N ARG A 86 18.62 -2.39 -6.65
CA ARG A 86 20.02 -2.79 -6.71
C ARG A 86 20.10 -4.32 -6.73
N ARG A 87 20.73 -4.92 -7.76
CA ARG A 87 20.80 -6.37 -7.94
C ARG A 87 21.42 -7.07 -6.73
N GLN A 88 22.49 -6.52 -6.18
CA GLN A 88 23.14 -7.04 -4.98
C GLN A 88 22.15 -7.24 -3.81
N THR A 89 21.21 -6.32 -3.63
CA THR A 89 20.20 -6.45 -2.58
C THR A 89 19.30 -7.67 -2.79
N ILE A 90 18.86 -7.90 -4.04
CA ILE A 90 18.04 -9.06 -4.38
C ILE A 90 18.80 -10.35 -4.04
N GLU A 91 20.07 -10.43 -4.45
CA GLU A 91 20.94 -11.59 -4.19
C GLU A 91 21.15 -11.81 -2.69
N GLU A 92 21.52 -10.76 -1.96
CA GLU A 92 21.74 -10.83 -0.51
C GLU A 92 20.45 -11.15 0.25
N ALA A 93 19.29 -10.67 -0.21
CA ALA A 93 18.01 -11.00 0.39
C ALA A 93 17.56 -12.44 0.10
N GLY A 94 18.30 -13.20 -0.70
CA GLY A 94 18.00 -14.60 -1.04
C GLY A 94 17.16 -14.77 -2.31
N GLY A 95 17.10 -13.73 -3.18
CA GLY A 95 16.36 -13.78 -4.43
C GLY A 95 14.85 -13.62 -4.29
N TRP A 96 14.16 -13.74 -5.39
CA TRP A 96 12.69 -13.80 -5.43
C TRP A 96 12.22 -15.16 -4.88
N SER A 97 11.13 -15.14 -4.11
CA SER A 97 10.51 -16.34 -3.54
C SER A 97 9.02 -16.37 -3.91
N ALA A 98 8.49 -17.55 -4.22
CA ALA A 98 7.10 -17.76 -4.61
C ALA A 98 6.25 -18.32 -3.45
N ASP A 99 6.75 -18.27 -2.22
CA ASP A 99 6.07 -18.82 -1.03
C ASP A 99 5.02 -17.85 -0.44
N THR A 100 4.91 -16.64 -0.99
CA THR A 100 3.85 -15.69 -0.70
C THR A 100 3.27 -15.13 -2.00
N LEU A 101 1.99 -14.74 -1.98
CA LEU A 101 1.32 -14.14 -3.15
C LEU A 101 1.74 -12.68 -3.43
N THR A 102 2.53 -12.08 -2.55
CA THR A 102 3.11 -10.74 -2.69
C THR A 102 4.63 -10.85 -2.51
N GLU A 103 5.27 -11.40 -3.54
CA GLU A 103 6.70 -11.66 -3.58
C GLU A 103 7.55 -10.39 -3.46
N ASP A 104 7.00 -9.27 -3.91
CA ASP A 104 7.57 -7.93 -3.82
C ASP A 104 7.63 -7.42 -2.36
N LEU A 105 6.54 -7.61 -1.62
CA LEU A 105 6.45 -7.31 -0.19
C LEU A 105 7.40 -8.21 0.61
N ASP A 106 7.43 -9.51 0.31
CA ASP A 106 8.32 -10.47 0.95
C ASP A 106 9.80 -10.10 0.76
N LEU A 107 10.23 -9.87 -0.49
CA LEU A 107 11.60 -9.47 -0.80
C LEU A 107 11.96 -8.15 -0.09
N SER A 108 11.03 -7.19 -0.08
CA SER A 108 11.24 -5.88 0.56
C SER A 108 11.52 -6.04 2.06
N TYR A 109 10.75 -6.87 2.76
CA TYR A 109 10.98 -7.09 4.19
C TYR A 109 12.25 -7.87 4.47
N ARG A 110 12.61 -8.86 3.65
CA ARG A 110 13.90 -9.56 3.76
C ARG A 110 15.08 -8.61 3.59
N ALA A 111 15.03 -7.72 2.61
CA ALA A 111 16.05 -6.71 2.37
C ALA A 111 16.12 -5.68 3.52
N PHE A 112 14.96 -5.17 3.99
CA PHE A 112 14.90 -4.21 5.07
C PHE A 112 15.48 -4.76 6.38
N LEU A 113 15.18 -6.02 6.72
CA LEU A 113 15.71 -6.70 7.90
C LEU A 113 17.23 -6.91 7.84
N LYS A 114 17.83 -6.91 6.64
CA LYS A 114 19.29 -6.93 6.41
C LYS A 114 19.95 -5.53 6.45
N GLY A 115 19.17 -4.50 6.78
CA GLY A 115 19.67 -3.12 6.93
C GLY A 115 19.74 -2.34 5.62
N TRP A 116 19.13 -2.85 4.54
CA TRP A 116 18.97 -2.11 3.31
C TRP A 116 17.94 -0.98 3.47
N ARG A 117 18.09 0.11 2.71
CA ARG A 117 17.23 1.29 2.76
C ARG A 117 16.45 1.44 1.47
N PHE A 118 15.25 2.01 1.55
CA PHE A 118 14.41 2.26 0.41
C PHE A 118 14.17 3.75 0.23
N ARG A 119 14.12 4.20 -1.02
CA ARG A 119 13.79 5.56 -1.40
C ARG A 119 12.50 5.60 -2.20
N TYR A 120 11.68 6.58 -1.91
CA TYR A 120 10.47 6.82 -2.66
C TYR A 120 10.53 8.18 -3.37
N VAL A 121 10.20 8.20 -4.66
CA VAL A 121 10.32 9.36 -5.53
C VAL A 121 8.93 9.73 -6.05
N VAL A 122 8.22 10.57 -5.30
CA VAL A 122 6.81 10.94 -5.58
C VAL A 122 6.62 11.73 -6.88
N TYR A 123 7.61 12.52 -7.28
CA TYR A 123 7.55 13.36 -8.48
C TYR A 123 7.89 12.63 -9.79
N VAL A 124 8.31 11.37 -9.72
CA VAL A 124 8.41 10.50 -10.89
C VAL A 124 7.19 9.59 -10.90
N ALA A 125 6.28 9.86 -11.81
CA ALA A 125 5.06 9.07 -11.97
C ALA A 125 5.23 8.05 -13.11
N VAL A 126 4.75 6.83 -12.87
CA VAL A 126 4.65 5.79 -13.91
C VAL A 126 3.17 5.45 -14.06
N PRO A 127 2.54 5.86 -15.16
CA PRO A 127 1.13 5.57 -15.42
C PRO A 127 0.92 4.09 -15.72
N GLY A 128 -0.12 3.52 -15.12
CA GLY A 128 -0.63 2.17 -15.38
C GLY A 128 -2.14 2.14 -15.33
N GLU A 129 -2.75 1.02 -15.66
CA GLU A 129 -4.19 0.85 -15.60
C GLU A 129 -4.65 0.33 -14.24
N VAL A 130 -5.83 0.77 -13.80
CA VAL A 130 -6.53 0.17 -12.67
C VAL A 130 -7.66 -0.72 -13.20
N PRO A 131 -8.01 -1.84 -12.51
CA PRO A 131 -9.08 -2.73 -12.95
C PRO A 131 -10.41 -2.00 -13.16
N PRO A 132 -10.96 -1.95 -14.39
CA PRO A 132 -12.20 -1.25 -14.67
C PRO A 132 -13.45 -2.06 -14.30
N GLN A 133 -13.30 -3.35 -13.96
CA GLN A 133 -14.36 -4.26 -13.58
C GLN A 133 -14.27 -4.64 -12.10
N LEU A 134 -15.40 -4.63 -11.40
CA LEU A 134 -15.46 -4.95 -9.98
C LEU A 134 -14.97 -6.37 -9.67
N THR A 135 -15.23 -7.34 -10.56
CA THR A 135 -14.74 -8.72 -10.41
C THR A 135 -13.22 -8.80 -10.43
N ALA A 136 -12.58 -8.12 -11.38
CA ALA A 136 -11.12 -8.08 -11.47
C ALA A 136 -10.50 -7.36 -10.25
N TYR A 137 -11.09 -6.24 -9.84
CA TYR A 137 -10.66 -5.51 -8.65
C TYR A 137 -10.78 -6.36 -7.38
N LYS A 138 -11.90 -7.08 -7.22
CA LYS A 138 -12.12 -8.00 -6.09
C LYS A 138 -11.06 -9.11 -6.03
N VAL A 139 -10.72 -9.72 -7.16
CA VAL A 139 -9.67 -10.75 -7.24
C VAL A 139 -8.30 -10.16 -6.87
N GLN A 140 -7.97 -8.98 -7.37
CA GLN A 140 -6.73 -8.29 -7.05
C GLN A 140 -6.63 -7.98 -5.54
N GLN A 141 -7.69 -7.43 -4.93
CA GLN A 141 -7.71 -7.10 -3.51
C GLN A 141 -7.64 -8.35 -2.62
N ALA A 142 -8.32 -9.43 -2.98
CA ALA A 142 -8.22 -10.71 -2.27
C ALA A 142 -6.80 -11.30 -2.33
N ARG A 143 -6.13 -11.22 -3.50
CA ARG A 143 -4.72 -11.63 -3.64
C ARG A 143 -3.80 -10.81 -2.74
N TRP A 144 -3.99 -9.48 -2.69
CA TRP A 144 -3.20 -8.61 -1.81
C TRP A 144 -3.46 -8.88 -0.33
N ALA A 145 -4.73 -9.10 0.05
CA ALA A 145 -5.10 -9.43 1.43
C ALA A 145 -4.44 -10.74 1.90
N LYS A 146 -4.52 -11.79 1.08
CA LYS A 146 -3.89 -13.08 1.35
C LYS A 146 -2.37 -12.96 1.41
N GLY A 147 -1.74 -12.35 0.40
CA GLY A 147 -0.29 -12.20 0.33
C GLY A 147 0.28 -11.36 1.48
N SER A 148 -0.39 -10.24 1.82
CA SER A 148 0.00 -9.40 2.97
C SER A 148 -0.09 -10.18 4.29
N THR A 149 -1.13 -11.00 4.48
CA THR A 149 -1.27 -11.86 5.66
C THR A 149 -0.19 -12.94 5.72
N GLN A 150 0.13 -13.57 4.58
CA GLN A 150 1.25 -14.52 4.50
C GLN A 150 2.58 -13.85 4.89
N CYS A 151 2.84 -12.65 4.38
CA CYS A 151 4.01 -11.87 4.75
C CYS A 151 4.01 -11.47 6.24
N LEU A 152 2.86 -11.13 6.81
CA LEU A 152 2.74 -10.87 8.25
C LEU A 152 3.16 -12.09 9.07
N LEU A 153 2.62 -13.26 8.76
CA LEU A 153 2.95 -14.50 9.46
C LEU A 153 4.43 -14.87 9.33
N LYS A 154 5.01 -14.66 8.15
CA LYS A 154 6.41 -14.95 7.85
C LYS A 154 7.37 -13.99 8.56
N HIS A 155 7.07 -12.69 8.55
CA HIS A 155 8.02 -11.64 8.95
C HIS A 155 7.78 -11.02 10.32
N ALA A 156 6.61 -11.21 10.97
CA ALA A 156 6.34 -10.61 12.28
C ALA A 156 7.36 -11.03 13.34
N GLY A 157 7.67 -12.32 13.44
CA GLY A 157 8.67 -12.84 14.37
C GLY A 157 10.07 -12.26 14.14
N PRO A 158 10.65 -12.38 12.94
CA PRO A 158 11.92 -11.75 12.58
C PRO A 158 11.96 -10.24 12.83
N LEU A 159 10.89 -9.52 12.47
CA LEU A 159 10.77 -8.08 12.66
C LEU A 159 10.83 -7.68 14.14
N LEU A 160 10.07 -8.36 14.99
CA LEU A 160 10.03 -8.09 16.44
C LEU A 160 11.36 -8.42 17.14
N ARG A 161 12.10 -9.44 16.66
CA ARG A 161 13.40 -9.84 17.20
C ARG A 161 14.58 -9.03 16.63
N SER A 162 14.36 -8.24 15.58
CA SER A 162 15.42 -7.44 14.94
C SER A 162 15.94 -6.32 15.84
N ASN A 163 17.07 -5.71 15.44
CA ASN A 163 17.65 -4.54 16.12
C ASN A 163 17.02 -3.19 15.67
N LEU A 164 15.85 -3.24 15.03
CA LEU A 164 15.11 -2.03 14.65
C LEU A 164 14.56 -1.32 15.89
N ASN A 165 14.35 -0.01 15.79
CA ASN A 165 13.73 0.75 16.87
C ASN A 165 12.24 0.38 17.05
N PRO A 166 11.62 0.67 18.22
CA PRO A 166 10.24 0.30 18.49
C PRO A 166 9.23 0.85 17.48
N LEU A 167 9.43 2.08 16.98
CA LEU A 167 8.56 2.69 15.98
C LEU A 167 8.62 1.93 14.65
N GLN A 168 9.83 1.56 14.19
CA GLN A 168 9.99 0.76 12.97
C GLN A 168 9.32 -0.61 13.08
N LYS A 169 9.47 -1.28 14.24
CA LYS A 169 8.81 -2.57 14.50
C LYS A 169 7.29 -2.42 14.46
N TRP A 170 6.75 -1.45 15.17
CA TRP A 170 5.32 -1.17 15.22
C TRP A 170 4.75 -0.84 13.84
N MET A 171 5.38 0.10 13.15
CA MET A 171 4.96 0.51 11.81
C MET A 171 5.12 -0.61 10.76
N GLY A 172 6.07 -1.51 10.96
CA GLY A 172 6.23 -2.71 10.13
C GLY A 172 5.10 -3.72 10.34
N ILE A 173 4.71 -3.99 11.59
CA ILE A 173 3.57 -4.87 11.91
C ILE A 173 2.27 -4.29 11.33
N LEU A 174 2.03 -2.98 11.51
CA LEU A 174 0.85 -2.33 10.93
C LEU A 174 0.82 -2.40 9.41
N HIS A 175 1.97 -2.23 8.75
CA HIS A 175 2.06 -2.32 7.30
C HIS A 175 1.77 -3.74 6.78
N LEU A 176 2.39 -4.75 7.37
CA LEU A 176 2.12 -6.15 7.01
C LEU A 176 0.70 -6.57 7.34
N GLY A 177 0.14 -6.06 8.42
CA GLY A 177 -1.21 -6.38 8.92
C GLY A 177 -2.33 -5.51 8.36
N GLN A 178 -2.09 -4.68 7.36
CA GLN A 178 -3.08 -3.72 6.86
C GLN A 178 -4.42 -4.34 6.43
N TYR A 179 -4.40 -5.57 5.95
CA TYR A 179 -5.62 -6.32 5.59
C TYR A 179 -6.20 -7.12 6.76
N ALA A 180 -5.46 -7.37 7.83
CA ALA A 180 -5.96 -8.08 9.00
C ALA A 180 -7.08 -7.32 9.73
N ILE A 181 -7.30 -6.03 9.41
CA ILE A 181 -8.44 -5.26 9.91
C ILE A 181 -9.77 -5.65 9.26
N GLN A 182 -9.78 -6.27 8.08
CA GLN A 182 -10.99 -6.57 7.32
C GLN A 182 -11.99 -7.47 8.08
N PRO A 183 -11.58 -8.54 8.77
CA PRO A 183 -12.46 -9.33 9.63
C PRO A 183 -13.12 -8.52 10.75
N PHE A 184 -12.39 -7.56 11.33
CA PHE A 184 -12.94 -6.68 12.39
C PHE A 184 -13.97 -5.69 11.81
N VAL A 185 -13.72 -5.14 10.61
CA VAL A 185 -14.69 -4.29 9.91
C VAL A 185 -15.94 -5.08 9.56
N LEU A 186 -15.81 -6.33 9.10
CA LEU A 186 -16.93 -7.23 8.84
C LEU A 186 -17.73 -7.51 10.14
N LEU A 187 -17.04 -7.84 11.22
CA LEU A 187 -17.67 -8.06 12.54
C LEU A 187 -18.43 -6.81 12.99
N LEU A 188 -17.81 -5.64 12.91
CA LEU A 188 -18.44 -4.37 13.26
C LEU A 188 -19.69 -4.12 12.42
N PHE A 189 -19.63 -4.37 11.11
CA PHE A 189 -20.77 -4.25 10.20
C PHE A 189 -21.94 -5.16 10.60
N LEU A 190 -21.66 -6.40 11.00
CA LEU A 190 -22.67 -7.38 11.42
C LEU A 190 -23.27 -7.06 12.80
N VAL A 191 -22.49 -6.50 13.71
CA VAL A 191 -22.91 -6.19 15.09
C VAL A 191 -23.61 -4.83 15.19
N THR A 192 -23.33 -3.89 14.26
CA THR A 192 -23.93 -2.55 14.30
C THR A 192 -25.46 -2.54 14.27
N PRO A 193 -26.17 -3.28 13.38
CA PRO A 193 -27.64 -3.29 13.40
C PRO A 193 -28.26 -3.74 14.75
N PRO A 194 -27.84 -4.83 15.38
CA PRO A 194 -28.31 -5.20 16.73
C PRO A 194 -28.05 -4.11 17.77
N ILE A 195 -26.87 -3.47 17.74
CA ILE A 195 -26.53 -2.40 18.69
C ILE A 195 -27.44 -1.18 18.51
N LEU A 196 -27.78 -0.84 17.25
CA LEU A 196 -28.69 0.27 16.95
C LEU A 196 -30.13 0.02 17.42
N LEU A 197 -30.55 -1.24 17.55
CA LEU A 197 -31.87 -1.65 18.05
C LEU A 197 -31.96 -1.68 19.56
N THR A 198 -30.86 -1.44 20.27
CA THR A 198 -30.75 -1.43 21.73
C THR A 198 -30.18 -0.09 22.21
N ASP A 199 -30.37 0.25 23.49
CA ASP A 199 -29.79 1.47 24.08
C ASP A 199 -28.27 1.38 24.33
N MET A 200 -27.62 0.31 23.87
CA MET A 200 -26.17 0.13 24.02
C MET A 200 -25.34 1.24 23.37
N LEU A 201 -25.84 1.84 22.30
CA LEU A 201 -25.12 2.91 21.59
C LEU A 201 -24.90 4.14 22.48
N SER A 202 -25.83 4.45 23.38
CA SER A 202 -25.73 5.57 24.31
C SER A 202 -24.61 5.41 25.35
N GLN A 203 -24.18 4.16 25.60
CA GLN A 203 -23.13 3.81 26.56
C GLN A 203 -21.72 3.81 25.96
N LEU A 204 -21.60 3.92 24.61
CA LEU A 204 -20.30 3.92 23.95
C LEU A 204 -19.71 5.34 23.89
N PRO A 205 -18.39 5.49 24.06
CA PRO A 205 -17.68 6.76 23.95
C PRO A 205 -17.55 7.18 22.47
N LEU A 206 -18.69 7.48 21.80
CA LEU A 206 -18.74 7.75 20.36
C LEU A 206 -18.00 9.03 19.94
N GLY A 207 -17.85 10.01 20.84
CA GLY A 207 -17.14 11.25 20.53
C GLY A 207 -15.68 11.04 20.11
N PRO A 208 -14.83 10.41 20.92
CA PRO A 208 -13.44 10.07 20.54
C PRO A 208 -13.36 9.17 19.31
N LEU A 209 -14.24 8.17 19.17
CA LEU A 209 -14.29 7.29 18.00
C LEU A 209 -14.66 8.04 16.73
N GLY A 210 -15.62 8.98 16.81
CA GLY A 210 -16.00 9.84 15.68
C GLY A 210 -14.83 10.72 15.22
N ILE A 211 -14.06 11.30 16.14
CA ILE A 211 -12.85 12.09 15.81
C ILE A 211 -11.82 11.21 15.08
N ALA A 212 -11.56 9.99 15.59
CA ALA A 212 -10.64 9.06 14.94
C ALA A 212 -11.11 8.67 13.51
N GLY A 213 -12.43 8.57 13.31
CA GLY A 213 -13.05 8.29 12.01
C GLY A 213 -12.83 9.37 10.95
N LEU A 214 -12.44 10.61 11.34
CA LEU A 214 -12.10 11.68 10.41
C LEU A 214 -10.71 11.52 9.78
N ALA A 215 -9.83 10.71 10.35
CA ALA A 215 -8.46 10.56 9.85
C ALA A 215 -8.39 10.07 8.38
N PRO A 216 -9.09 9.00 7.94
CA PRO A 216 -9.03 8.55 6.56
C PRO A 216 -9.44 9.64 5.53
N PRO A 217 -10.58 10.32 5.65
CA PRO A 217 -10.95 11.37 4.70
C PRO A 217 -9.97 12.55 4.71
N ILE A 218 -9.39 12.91 5.86
CA ILE A 218 -8.37 13.97 5.95
C ILE A 218 -7.11 13.54 5.18
N PHE A 219 -6.60 12.33 5.39
CA PHE A 219 -5.42 11.85 4.65
C PHE A 219 -5.68 11.74 3.14
N MET A 220 -6.88 11.34 2.74
CA MET A 220 -7.27 11.35 1.32
C MET A 220 -7.28 12.77 0.76
N ALA A 221 -7.87 13.72 1.47
CA ALA A 221 -7.89 15.13 1.05
C ALA A 221 -6.46 15.68 0.91
N MET A 222 -5.58 15.39 1.87
CA MET A 222 -4.17 15.78 1.82
C MET A 222 -3.44 15.15 0.62
N GLY A 223 -3.68 13.87 0.34
CA GLY A 223 -3.10 13.17 -0.82
C GLY A 223 -3.53 13.78 -2.14
N GLN A 224 -4.83 14.05 -2.29
CA GLN A 224 -5.36 14.70 -3.49
C GLN A 224 -4.84 16.13 -3.64
N ALA A 225 -4.80 16.92 -2.57
CA ALA A 225 -4.29 18.29 -2.58
C ALA A 225 -2.79 18.37 -2.92
N ALA A 226 -2.02 17.35 -2.57
CA ALA A 226 -0.60 17.26 -2.92
C ALA A 226 -0.36 16.95 -4.40
N LEU A 227 -1.32 16.32 -5.08
CA LEU A 227 -1.17 15.85 -6.47
C LEU A 227 -1.94 16.69 -7.50
N TYR A 228 -3.08 17.29 -7.13
CA TYR A 228 -4.01 17.87 -8.09
C TYR A 228 -4.56 19.22 -7.65
N PRO A 229 -4.66 20.21 -8.55
CA PRO A 229 -5.26 21.51 -8.23
C PRO A 229 -6.77 21.43 -8.01
N ASP A 230 -7.46 20.45 -8.62
CA ASP A 230 -8.90 20.19 -8.50
C ASP A 230 -9.26 19.16 -7.42
N TRP A 231 -8.40 18.97 -6.42
CA TRP A 231 -8.46 17.94 -5.39
C TRP A 231 -9.82 17.77 -4.72
N TRP A 232 -10.52 18.86 -4.43
CA TRP A 232 -11.80 18.85 -3.75
C TRP A 232 -12.91 18.17 -4.57
N ARG A 233 -12.87 18.28 -5.92
CA ARG A 233 -13.83 17.59 -6.82
C ARG A 233 -13.62 16.08 -6.78
N ARG A 234 -12.40 15.64 -6.61
CA ARG A 234 -12.04 14.21 -6.54
C ARG A 234 -12.57 13.56 -5.27
N LEU A 235 -12.72 14.31 -4.17
CA LEU A 235 -13.33 13.81 -2.92
C LEU A 235 -14.80 13.42 -3.08
N LEU A 236 -15.50 13.86 -4.12
CA LEU A 236 -16.86 13.41 -4.43
C LEU A 236 -16.96 11.90 -4.68
N TYR A 237 -15.85 11.24 -4.99
CA TYR A 237 -15.80 9.77 -5.17
C TYR A 237 -15.56 9.02 -3.87
N PHE A 238 -15.34 9.70 -2.75
CA PHE A 238 -15.14 9.08 -1.44
C PHE A 238 -16.33 8.19 -0.99
N PRO A 239 -17.60 8.59 -1.13
CA PRO A 239 -18.71 7.70 -0.82
C PRO A 239 -18.72 6.41 -1.66
N VAL A 240 -18.33 6.50 -2.93
CA VAL A 240 -18.21 5.33 -3.82
C VAL A 240 -17.12 4.39 -3.31
N LEU A 241 -15.97 4.93 -2.87
CA LEU A 241 -14.89 4.16 -2.28
C LEU A 241 -15.34 3.42 -1.01
N ILE A 242 -16.10 4.08 -0.13
CA ILE A 242 -16.67 3.46 1.08
C ILE A 242 -17.58 2.28 0.69
N LEU A 243 -18.50 2.49 -0.26
CA LEU A 243 -19.42 1.44 -0.71
C LEU A 243 -18.68 0.24 -1.30
N ILE A 244 -17.66 0.48 -2.14
CA ILE A 244 -16.83 -0.59 -2.70
C ILE A 244 -16.07 -1.32 -1.60
N GLY A 245 -15.42 -0.60 -0.68
CA GLY A 245 -14.69 -1.17 0.46
C GLY A 245 -15.59 -2.03 1.33
N THR A 246 -16.79 -1.54 1.64
CA THR A 246 -17.80 -2.29 2.41
C THR A 246 -18.24 -3.55 1.66
N GLY A 247 -18.49 -3.44 0.34
CA GLY A 247 -18.87 -4.60 -0.49
C GLY A 247 -17.79 -5.68 -0.61
N MET A 248 -16.53 -5.30 -0.41
CA MET A 248 -15.39 -6.25 -0.50
C MET A 248 -14.99 -6.85 0.85
N MET A 249 -15.49 -6.35 2.00
CA MET A 249 -15.01 -6.79 3.31
C MET A 249 -15.17 -8.30 3.54
N LEU A 250 -16.24 -8.93 3.05
CA LEU A 250 -16.44 -10.37 3.16
C LEU A 250 -15.37 -11.14 2.35
N SER A 251 -15.13 -10.72 1.11
CA SER A 251 -14.14 -11.36 0.24
C SER A 251 -12.72 -11.22 0.79
N ASN A 252 -12.37 -10.02 1.27
CA ASN A 252 -11.04 -9.77 1.83
C ASN A 252 -10.86 -10.47 3.18
N SER A 253 -11.92 -10.51 4.03
CA SER A 253 -11.88 -11.28 5.27
C SER A 253 -11.65 -12.76 5.02
N ARG A 254 -12.34 -13.34 4.03
CA ARG A 254 -12.10 -14.72 3.63
C ARG A 254 -10.65 -14.94 3.18
N ALA A 255 -10.12 -14.04 2.35
CA ALA A 255 -8.74 -14.12 1.87
C ALA A 255 -7.68 -14.01 2.98
N VAL A 256 -7.99 -13.32 4.09
CA VAL A 256 -7.12 -13.25 5.28
C VAL A 256 -7.03 -14.58 6.02
N PHE A 257 -8.09 -15.40 6.00
CA PHE A 257 -8.11 -16.70 6.71
C PHE A 257 -7.70 -17.89 5.83
N GLU A 258 -7.64 -17.73 4.52
CA GLU A 258 -7.17 -18.75 3.57
C GLU A 258 -5.64 -18.74 3.38
#